data_c0f1d4f9f8baa6cb0a10644e3554360a
#
_entry.id   c0f1d4f9f8baa6cb0a10644e3554360a
#
_cell.length_a   1.000
_cell.length_b   1.000
_cell.length_c   1.000
_cell.angle_alpha   90.00
_cell.angle_beta   90.00
_cell.angle_gamma   90.00
#
_symmetry.space_group_name_H-M   'P 1'
#
loop_
_entity.id
_entity.type
_entity.pdbx_description
1 polymer ?
#
loop_
_entity_poly.entity_id
_entity_poly.type
_entity_poly.pdbx_seq_one_letter_code
_entity_poly.pdbx_strand_id
1 'polypeptide(L)'
;MKKLLSSQKKKSLFWSGVCGLIIGTVVAVFNPGVFPLVAFLTAFLLAAFSYWLIHWVSGWLALNRTARGASVFAFGLRIFIGVLLFLALPVFGYDEAPPNNGYLYLDAYERDMDAWKLASSGESLTAAFRSEFATDQYGGLLALSAAIYRFLSPDAHRPLLILIITSFFNVFGLPFLWKGVFKRWGEKTANVAAWIYAL
;
A
#
# COMPACT_ATOMS: atom_id res chain seq x y z
N MET A 1 -28.74 -3.47 18.83
CA MET A 1 -28.08 -3.14 17.55
C MET A 1 -27.05 -2.01 17.66
N LYS A 2 -27.35 -0.81 18.17
CA LYS A 2 -26.40 0.32 18.34
C LYS A 2 -25.13 -0.02 19.16
N LYS A 3 -25.25 -0.79 20.26
CA LYS A 3 -24.11 -1.20 21.12
C LYS A 3 -23.11 -2.14 20.41
N LEU A 4 -23.59 -3.07 19.57
CA LEU A 4 -22.77 -3.98 18.77
C LEU A 4 -21.99 -3.24 17.66
N LEU A 5 -22.64 -2.29 16.99
CA LEU A 5 -22.01 -1.43 15.97
C LEU A 5 -20.91 -0.54 16.58
N SER A 6 -21.12 -0.02 17.81
CA SER A 6 -20.11 0.77 18.51
C SER A 6 -18.90 -0.07 18.92
N SER A 7 -19.09 -1.32 19.34
CA SER A 7 -18.03 -2.26 19.70
C SER A 7 -17.19 -2.66 18.47
N GLN A 8 -17.82 -2.91 17.33
CA GLN A 8 -17.09 -3.24 16.10
C GLN A 8 -16.24 -2.06 15.57
N LYS A 9 -16.79 -0.83 15.65
CA LYS A 9 -16.02 0.38 15.28
C LYS A 9 -14.78 0.57 16.16
N LYS A 10 -14.91 0.37 17.48
CA LYS A 10 -13.79 0.47 18.41
C LYS A 10 -12.69 -0.57 18.12
N LYS A 11 -13.08 -1.82 17.83
CA LYS A 11 -12.14 -2.88 17.46
C LYS A 11 -11.42 -2.59 16.14
N SER A 12 -12.12 -2.08 15.13
CA SER A 12 -11.52 -1.70 13.86
C SER A 12 -10.48 -0.60 14.05
N LEU A 13 -10.81 0.45 14.81
CA LEU A 13 -9.88 1.56 15.08
C LEU A 13 -8.65 1.09 15.87
N PHE A 14 -8.83 0.21 16.86
CA PHE A 14 -7.72 -0.37 17.61
C PHE A 14 -6.76 -1.13 16.69
N TRP A 15 -7.26 -2.05 15.86
CA TRP A 15 -6.43 -2.82 14.94
C TRP A 15 -5.80 -1.97 13.84
N SER A 16 -6.46 -0.89 13.41
CA SER A 16 -5.85 0.09 12.50
C SER A 16 -4.64 0.78 13.15
N GLY A 17 -4.77 1.16 14.41
CA GLY A 17 -3.65 1.71 15.18
C GLY A 17 -2.50 0.72 15.33
N VAL A 18 -2.78 -0.55 15.66
CA VAL A 18 -1.76 -1.61 15.75
C VAL A 18 -1.05 -1.82 14.41
N CYS A 19 -1.81 -1.90 13.31
CA CYS A 19 -1.24 -2.03 11.96
C CYS A 19 -0.33 -0.83 11.64
N GLY A 20 -0.80 0.39 11.90
CA GLY A 20 0.00 1.60 11.72
C GLY A 20 1.27 1.61 12.54
N LEU A 21 1.22 1.22 13.82
CA LEU A 21 2.39 1.13 14.70
C LEU A 21 3.45 0.18 14.14
N ILE A 22 3.05 -1.03 13.73
CA ILE A 22 3.97 -2.02 13.19
C ILE A 22 4.63 -1.49 11.92
N ILE A 23 3.84 -1.05 10.95
CA ILE A 23 4.36 -0.60 9.65
C ILE A 23 5.14 0.70 9.80
N GLY A 24 4.68 1.64 10.62
CA GLY A 24 5.39 2.87 10.93
C GLY A 24 6.77 2.62 11.51
N THR A 25 6.87 1.67 12.44
CA THR A 25 8.17 1.26 13.02
C THR A 25 9.08 0.63 11.98
N VAL A 26 8.55 -0.26 11.13
CA VAL A 26 9.32 -0.87 10.02
C VAL A 26 9.90 0.20 9.11
N VAL A 27 9.09 1.17 8.67
CA VAL A 27 9.56 2.25 7.78
C VAL A 27 10.56 3.15 8.49
N ALA A 28 10.33 3.51 9.74
CA ALA A 28 11.27 4.34 10.51
C ALA A 28 12.64 3.67 10.74
N VAL A 29 12.68 2.34 10.81
CA VAL A 29 13.92 1.58 11.01
C VAL A 29 14.65 1.35 9.69
N PHE A 30 13.95 0.93 8.66
CA PHE A 30 14.57 0.47 7.41
C PHE A 30 14.60 1.51 6.29
N ASN A 31 13.83 2.58 6.41
CA ASN A 31 13.78 3.65 5.42
C ASN A 31 13.58 5.03 6.12
N PRO A 32 14.46 5.39 7.09
CA PRO A 32 14.25 6.53 7.99
C PRO A 32 14.32 7.89 7.29
N GLY A 33 15.20 8.04 6.28
CA GLY A 33 15.56 9.34 5.72
C GLY A 33 16.27 10.23 6.74
N VAL A 34 16.13 11.56 6.59
CA VAL A 34 16.73 12.55 7.51
C VAL A 34 15.99 12.56 8.85
N PHE A 35 14.67 12.42 8.83
CA PHE A 35 13.81 12.49 10.02
C PHE A 35 13.03 11.17 10.24
N PRO A 36 13.53 10.25 11.10
CA PRO A 36 12.85 8.98 11.40
C PRO A 36 11.43 9.14 11.94
N LEU A 37 11.16 10.22 12.69
CA LEU A 37 9.82 10.52 13.18
C LEU A 37 8.83 10.82 12.04
N VAL A 38 9.27 11.54 11.00
CA VAL A 38 8.45 11.78 9.80
C VAL A 38 8.17 10.46 9.09
N ALA A 39 9.19 9.61 8.91
CA ALA A 39 9.03 8.28 8.35
C ALA A 39 8.00 7.44 9.11
N PHE A 40 8.10 7.45 10.46
CA PHE A 40 7.15 6.75 11.33
C PHE A 40 5.72 7.29 11.16
N LEU A 41 5.53 8.60 11.32
CA LEU A 41 4.19 9.20 11.33
C LEU A 41 3.48 9.04 9.99
N THR A 42 4.19 9.26 8.87
CA THR A 42 3.61 9.13 7.54
C THR A 42 3.22 7.69 7.23
N ALA A 43 4.10 6.73 7.51
CA ALA A 43 3.80 5.31 7.30
C ALA A 43 2.69 4.82 8.26
N PHE A 44 2.71 5.25 9.52
CA PHE A 44 1.65 4.98 10.50
C PHE A 44 0.28 5.44 9.98
N LEU A 45 0.18 6.70 9.56
CA LEU A 45 -1.09 7.26 9.10
C LEU A 45 -1.58 6.57 7.83
N LEU A 46 -0.70 6.34 6.85
CA LEU A 46 -1.06 5.65 5.61
C LEU A 46 -1.52 4.22 5.87
N ALA A 47 -0.80 3.46 6.67
CA ALA A 47 -1.14 2.06 6.96
C ALA A 47 -2.41 1.94 7.82
N ALA A 48 -2.55 2.77 8.85
CA ALA A 48 -3.72 2.80 9.71
C ALA A 48 -4.98 3.20 8.93
N PHE A 49 -4.88 4.22 8.07
CA PHE A 49 -5.98 4.65 7.21
C PHE A 49 -6.34 3.57 6.18
N SER A 50 -5.35 2.97 5.52
CA SER A 50 -5.55 1.88 4.55
C SER A 50 -6.29 0.69 5.18
N TYR A 51 -5.81 0.22 6.33
CA TYR A 51 -6.44 -0.87 7.07
C TYR A 51 -7.87 -0.51 7.49
N TRP A 52 -8.06 0.69 8.04
CA TRP A 52 -9.37 1.16 8.46
C TRP A 52 -10.36 1.21 7.29
N LEU A 53 -9.93 1.74 6.14
CA LEU A 53 -10.80 1.89 4.97
C LEU A 53 -11.16 0.53 4.35
N ILE A 54 -10.21 -0.42 4.25
CA ILE A 54 -10.48 -1.81 3.83
C ILE A 54 -11.54 -2.44 4.75
N HIS A 55 -11.36 -2.26 6.07
CA HIS A 55 -12.28 -2.82 7.04
C HIS A 55 -13.67 -2.16 6.99
N TRP A 56 -13.71 -0.84 6.81
CA TRP A 56 -14.95 -0.08 6.68
C TRP A 56 -15.73 -0.48 5.44
N VAL A 57 -15.09 -0.57 4.27
CA VAL A 57 -15.74 -1.02 3.01
C VAL A 57 -16.20 -2.47 3.13
N SER A 58 -15.39 -3.34 3.73
CA SER A 58 -15.78 -4.73 4.01
C SER A 58 -17.04 -4.82 4.89
N GLY A 59 -17.20 -3.91 5.84
CA GLY A 59 -18.39 -3.77 6.66
C GLY A 59 -19.59 -3.24 5.88
N TRP A 60 -19.38 -2.20 5.08
CA TRP A 60 -20.42 -1.58 4.24
C TRP A 60 -20.99 -2.55 3.20
N LEU A 61 -20.15 -3.36 2.57
CA LEU A 61 -20.55 -4.40 1.62
C LEU A 61 -21.09 -5.67 2.30
N ALA A 62 -21.11 -5.71 3.63
CA ALA A 62 -21.55 -6.83 4.46
C ALA A 62 -20.81 -8.14 4.16
N LEU A 63 -19.47 -8.07 4.01
CA LEU A 63 -18.64 -9.26 3.86
C LEU A 63 -18.73 -10.17 5.08
N ASN A 64 -18.70 -11.48 4.86
CA ASN A 64 -18.59 -12.46 5.92
C ASN A 64 -17.20 -12.43 6.59
N ARG A 65 -17.04 -13.20 7.68
CA ARG A 65 -15.78 -13.23 8.43
C ARG A 65 -14.61 -13.75 7.59
N THR A 66 -14.83 -14.74 6.74
CA THR A 66 -13.82 -15.34 5.86
C THR A 66 -13.27 -14.34 4.86
N ALA A 67 -14.15 -13.61 4.16
CA ALA A 67 -13.73 -12.60 3.18
C ALA A 67 -13.03 -11.39 3.81
N ARG A 68 -13.47 -10.97 5.00
CA ARG A 68 -12.76 -9.93 5.77
C ARG A 68 -11.36 -10.40 6.17
N GLY A 69 -11.24 -11.67 6.60
CA GLY A 69 -9.95 -12.30 6.89
C GLY A 69 -9.03 -12.30 5.67
N ALA A 70 -9.54 -12.70 4.51
CA ALA A 70 -8.80 -12.67 3.25
C ALA A 70 -8.30 -11.27 2.89
N SER A 71 -9.13 -10.22 3.07
CA SER A 71 -8.72 -8.82 2.80
C SER A 71 -7.58 -8.37 3.71
N VAL A 72 -7.67 -8.65 5.01
CA VAL A 72 -6.62 -8.28 5.97
C VAL A 72 -5.34 -9.07 5.70
N PHE A 73 -5.46 -10.37 5.44
CA PHE A 73 -4.34 -11.23 5.09
C PHE A 73 -3.65 -10.75 3.82
N ALA A 74 -4.42 -10.45 2.75
CA ALA A 74 -3.91 -9.94 1.49
C ALA A 74 -3.09 -8.65 1.67
N PHE A 75 -3.58 -7.71 2.49
CA PHE A 75 -2.85 -6.47 2.78
C PHE A 75 -1.55 -6.75 3.54
N GLY A 76 -1.61 -7.54 4.60
CA GLY A 76 -0.44 -7.91 5.39
C GLY A 76 0.61 -8.68 4.59
N LEU A 77 0.16 -9.64 3.76
CA LEU A 77 1.06 -10.44 2.92
C LEU A 77 1.82 -9.59 1.91
N ARG A 78 1.14 -8.65 1.22
CA ARG A 78 1.78 -7.76 0.24
C ARG A 78 2.80 -6.83 0.88
N ILE A 79 2.46 -6.24 2.04
CA ILE A 79 3.42 -5.44 2.81
C ILE A 79 4.61 -6.29 3.24
N PHE A 80 4.36 -7.48 3.79
CA PHE A 80 5.42 -8.37 4.25
C PHE A 80 6.38 -8.77 3.13
N ILE A 81 5.83 -9.24 1.99
CA ILE A 81 6.64 -9.64 0.84
C ILE A 81 7.40 -8.43 0.27
N GLY A 82 6.74 -7.27 0.15
CA GLY A 82 7.39 -6.06 -0.38
C GLY A 82 8.52 -5.57 0.51
N VAL A 83 8.34 -5.57 1.84
CA VAL A 83 9.42 -5.23 2.80
C VAL A 83 10.53 -6.27 2.73
N LEU A 84 10.19 -7.56 2.66
CA LEU A 84 11.18 -8.64 2.55
C LEU A 84 12.03 -8.46 1.29
N LEU A 85 11.41 -8.21 0.13
CA LEU A 85 12.14 -7.96 -1.12
C LEU A 85 12.99 -6.69 -1.05
N PHE A 86 12.44 -5.59 -0.53
CA PHE A 86 13.18 -4.35 -0.34
C PHE A 86 14.45 -4.52 0.48
N LEU A 87 14.43 -5.39 1.50
CA LEU A 87 15.58 -5.67 2.35
C LEU A 87 16.50 -6.76 1.79
N ALA A 88 15.97 -7.75 1.11
CA ALA A 88 16.72 -8.90 0.64
C ALA A 88 17.46 -8.62 -0.69
N LEU A 89 16.85 -7.88 -1.61
CA LEU A 89 17.42 -7.63 -2.92
C LEU A 89 18.78 -6.92 -2.89
N PRO A 90 19.02 -5.90 -2.03
CA PRO A 90 20.35 -5.29 -1.92
C PRO A 90 21.44 -6.24 -1.41
N VAL A 91 21.06 -7.32 -0.72
CA VAL A 91 22.03 -8.28 -0.13
C VAL A 91 22.25 -9.50 -1.03
N PHE A 92 21.17 -10.01 -1.64
CA PHE A 92 21.18 -11.27 -2.40
C PHE A 92 20.94 -11.08 -3.90
N GLY A 93 20.64 -9.86 -4.34
CA GLY A 93 20.47 -9.52 -5.75
C GLY A 93 21.80 -9.22 -6.45
N TYR A 94 21.71 -8.67 -7.65
CA TYR A 94 22.88 -8.20 -8.39
C TYR A 94 23.37 -6.86 -7.84
N ASP A 95 24.67 -6.58 -7.94
CA ASP A 95 25.29 -5.34 -7.45
C ASP A 95 24.89 -4.07 -8.24
N GLU A 96 24.12 -4.26 -9.32
CA GLU A 96 23.63 -3.17 -10.17
C GLU A 96 22.15 -2.85 -9.90
N ALA A 97 21.71 -1.63 -10.28
CA ALA A 97 20.30 -1.28 -10.25
C ALA A 97 19.51 -2.17 -11.25
N PRO A 98 18.28 -2.54 -10.92
CA PRO A 98 17.43 -2.13 -9.81
C PRO A 98 17.61 -2.92 -8.49
N PRO A 99 18.20 -4.17 -8.45
CA PRO A 99 18.17 -4.98 -7.24
C PRO A 99 18.90 -4.35 -6.06
N ASN A 100 20.06 -3.72 -6.28
CA ASN A 100 20.81 -3.05 -5.20
C ASN A 100 20.05 -1.89 -4.54
N ASN A 101 18.97 -1.42 -5.15
CA ASN A 101 18.06 -0.41 -4.61
C ASN A 101 16.76 -1.02 -4.05
N GLY A 102 16.66 -2.35 -3.97
CA GLY A 102 15.50 -3.04 -3.40
C GLY A 102 14.32 -3.22 -4.37
N TYR A 103 14.54 -3.10 -5.68
CA TYR A 103 13.52 -3.29 -6.70
C TYR A 103 13.75 -4.57 -7.50
N LEU A 104 12.66 -5.27 -7.81
CA LEU A 104 12.70 -6.48 -8.62
C LEU A 104 12.71 -6.17 -10.12
N TYR A 105 12.00 -5.11 -10.54
CA TYR A 105 11.79 -4.75 -11.94
C TYR A 105 12.33 -3.36 -12.25
N LEU A 106 12.94 -3.22 -13.42
CA LEU A 106 13.53 -1.96 -13.89
C LEU A 106 12.48 -0.85 -14.04
N ASP A 107 11.34 -1.16 -14.64
CA ASP A 107 10.23 -0.22 -14.83
C ASP A 107 9.68 0.34 -13.51
N ALA A 108 9.62 -0.50 -12.47
CA ALA A 108 9.23 -0.07 -11.13
C ALA A 108 10.26 0.88 -10.50
N TYR A 109 11.54 0.58 -10.68
CA TYR A 109 12.64 1.41 -10.20
C TYR A 109 12.67 2.76 -10.91
N GLU A 110 12.66 2.77 -12.24
CA GLU A 110 12.70 4.01 -13.04
C GLU A 110 11.50 4.91 -12.74
N ARG A 111 10.29 4.37 -12.72
CA ARG A 111 9.07 5.11 -12.36
C ARG A 111 9.14 5.73 -10.97
N ASP A 112 9.68 4.99 -9.99
CA ASP A 112 9.78 5.49 -8.62
C ASP A 112 10.83 6.59 -8.49
N MET A 113 11.97 6.44 -9.19
CA MET A 113 13.00 7.47 -9.27
C MET A 113 12.50 8.73 -9.98
N ASP A 114 11.75 8.59 -11.08
CA ASP A 114 11.12 9.71 -11.77
C ASP A 114 10.07 10.42 -10.90
N ALA A 115 9.30 9.65 -10.13
CA ALA A 115 8.36 10.21 -9.17
C ALA A 115 9.07 11.02 -8.07
N TRP A 116 10.20 10.51 -7.56
CA TRP A 116 11.02 11.24 -6.59
C TRP A 116 11.63 12.51 -7.20
N LYS A 117 12.16 12.41 -8.41
CA LYS A 117 12.68 13.55 -9.17
C LYS A 117 11.62 14.63 -9.38
N LEU A 118 10.42 14.25 -9.84
CA LEU A 118 9.30 15.16 -10.00
C LEU A 118 8.85 15.78 -8.67
N ALA A 119 8.84 14.99 -7.59
CA ALA A 119 8.51 15.49 -6.26
C ALA A 119 9.47 16.58 -5.79
N SER A 120 10.76 16.41 -6.08
CA SER A 120 11.85 17.30 -5.64
C SER A 120 12.05 18.52 -6.53
N SER A 121 11.61 18.48 -7.81
CA SER A 121 11.83 19.56 -8.79
C SER A 121 11.01 20.82 -8.54
N GLY A 122 9.93 20.72 -7.75
CA GLY A 122 8.97 21.82 -7.59
C GLY A 122 8.01 22.01 -8.78
N GLU A 123 8.14 21.24 -9.87
CA GLU A 123 7.23 21.27 -11.01
C GLU A 123 5.82 20.81 -10.66
N SER A 124 4.84 21.13 -11.50
CA SER A 124 3.47 20.64 -11.33
C SER A 124 3.43 19.11 -11.39
N LEU A 125 2.65 18.48 -10.52
CA LEU A 125 2.43 17.02 -10.57
C LEU A 125 1.82 16.54 -11.89
N THR A 126 1.17 17.45 -12.63
CA THR A 126 0.66 17.16 -13.98
C THR A 126 1.77 16.93 -15.01
N ALA A 127 3.03 17.30 -14.70
CA ALA A 127 4.18 16.96 -15.53
C ALA A 127 4.37 15.46 -15.71
N ALA A 128 3.89 14.63 -14.76
CA ALA A 128 3.88 13.17 -14.86
C ALA A 128 3.20 12.63 -16.13
N PHE A 129 2.34 13.43 -16.77
CA PHE A 129 1.64 13.05 -18.00
C PHE A 129 2.34 13.53 -19.28
N ARG A 130 3.56 14.11 -19.18
CA ARG A 130 4.37 14.51 -20.33
C ARG A 130 5.16 13.31 -20.87
N SER A 131 5.53 13.40 -22.15
CA SER A 131 6.32 12.37 -22.84
C SER A 131 7.72 12.13 -22.26
N GLU A 132 8.22 13.03 -21.44
CA GLU A 132 9.51 12.93 -20.77
C GLU A 132 9.54 11.78 -19.72
N PHE A 133 8.38 11.40 -19.19
CA PHE A 133 8.20 10.30 -18.23
C PHE A 133 7.62 9.06 -18.92
N ALA A 134 8.32 8.58 -19.96
CA ALA A 134 7.85 7.48 -20.82
C ALA A 134 7.71 6.11 -20.12
N THR A 135 8.25 5.97 -18.91
CA THR A 135 8.21 4.73 -18.12
C THR A 135 6.84 4.39 -17.56
N ASP A 136 5.94 5.37 -17.43
CA ASP A 136 4.55 5.15 -17.02
C ASP A 136 3.60 5.57 -18.14
N GLN A 137 3.09 4.58 -18.89
CA GLN A 137 2.19 4.81 -20.03
C GLN A 137 0.99 5.69 -19.71
N TYR A 138 0.57 5.75 -18.45
CA TYR A 138 -0.63 6.46 -18.00
C TYR A 138 -0.34 7.64 -17.08
N GLY A 139 0.90 7.85 -16.62
CA GLY A 139 1.30 8.94 -15.72
C GLY A 139 0.63 8.93 -14.32
N GLY A 140 -0.41 8.12 -14.15
CA GLY A 140 -1.25 8.16 -12.96
C GLY A 140 -0.54 7.69 -11.70
N LEU A 141 0.17 6.58 -11.76
CA LEU A 141 0.89 6.04 -10.60
C LEU A 141 2.13 6.89 -10.30
N LEU A 142 2.80 7.40 -11.33
CA LEU A 142 3.92 8.34 -11.18
C LEU A 142 3.46 9.61 -10.48
N ALA A 143 2.36 10.23 -10.92
CA ALA A 143 1.80 11.43 -10.29
C ALA A 143 1.41 11.19 -8.83
N LEU A 144 0.79 10.03 -8.53
CA LEU A 144 0.43 9.64 -7.17
C LEU A 144 1.68 9.46 -6.29
N SER A 145 2.70 8.75 -6.79
CA SER A 145 3.96 8.54 -6.07
C SER A 145 4.67 9.87 -5.82
N ALA A 146 4.74 10.74 -6.83
CA ALA A 146 5.30 12.08 -6.68
C ALA A 146 4.54 12.93 -5.66
N ALA A 147 3.21 12.84 -5.62
CA ALA A 147 2.41 13.53 -4.60
C ALA A 147 2.72 13.02 -3.18
N ILE A 148 2.83 11.69 -3.01
CA ILE A 148 3.20 11.08 -1.72
C ILE A 148 4.57 11.57 -1.26
N TYR A 149 5.56 11.54 -2.13
CA TYR A 149 6.90 12.03 -1.80
C TYR A 149 6.88 13.52 -1.45
N ARG A 150 6.26 14.35 -2.28
CA ARG A 150 6.22 15.81 -2.07
C ARG A 150 5.57 16.23 -0.76
N PHE A 151 4.44 15.59 -0.40
CA PHE A 151 3.64 16.03 0.76
C PHE A 151 3.89 15.22 2.02
N LEU A 152 4.27 13.96 1.90
CA LEU A 152 4.41 13.07 3.04
C LEU A 152 5.86 12.66 3.33
N SER A 153 6.78 12.89 2.38
CA SER A 153 8.18 12.49 2.51
C SER A 153 9.13 13.49 1.84
N PRO A 154 9.00 14.81 2.09
CA PRO A 154 9.79 15.82 1.37
C PRO A 154 11.29 15.79 1.71
N ASP A 155 11.65 15.17 2.82
CA ASP A 155 13.02 15.08 3.33
C ASP A 155 13.82 13.90 2.80
N ALA A 156 13.15 12.87 2.24
CA ALA A 156 13.84 11.67 1.77
C ALA A 156 12.98 10.83 0.82
N HIS A 157 13.67 10.10 -0.07
CA HIS A 157 13.07 9.06 -0.89
C HIS A 157 12.70 7.85 -0.03
N ARG A 158 11.39 7.53 0.07
CA ARG A 158 10.88 6.43 0.91
C ARG A 158 9.99 5.48 0.10
N PRO A 159 10.57 4.55 -0.67
CA PRO A 159 9.81 3.59 -1.49
C PRO A 159 8.79 2.77 -0.70
N LEU A 160 9.05 2.50 0.57
CA LEU A 160 8.12 1.75 1.41
C LEU A 160 6.77 2.47 1.62
N LEU A 161 6.69 3.81 1.45
CA LEU A 161 5.40 4.52 1.45
C LEU A 161 4.58 4.17 0.20
N ILE A 162 5.24 4.05 -0.96
CA ILE A 162 4.59 3.65 -2.21
C ILE A 162 4.12 2.19 -2.12
N LEU A 163 4.91 1.32 -1.50
CA LEU A 163 4.50 -0.06 -1.21
C LEU A 163 3.19 -0.12 -0.40
N ILE A 164 3.02 0.72 0.64
CA ILE A 164 1.80 0.76 1.44
C ILE A 164 0.59 1.14 0.57
N ILE A 165 0.72 2.19 -0.24
CA ILE A 165 -0.36 2.71 -1.09
C ILE A 165 -0.73 1.73 -2.21
N THR A 166 0.25 1.15 -2.90
CA THR A 166 0.00 0.17 -3.96
C THR A 166 -0.62 -1.10 -3.40
N SER A 167 -0.16 -1.57 -2.24
CA SER A 167 -0.78 -2.70 -1.52
C SER A 167 -2.23 -2.39 -1.13
N PHE A 168 -2.51 -1.17 -0.66
CA PHE A 168 -3.86 -0.73 -0.36
C PHE A 168 -4.77 -0.76 -1.58
N PHE A 169 -4.40 -0.11 -2.69
CA PHE A 169 -5.24 -0.07 -3.89
C PHE A 169 -5.49 -1.46 -4.46
N ASN A 170 -4.47 -2.31 -4.46
CA ASN A 170 -4.62 -3.70 -4.89
C ASN A 170 -5.66 -4.43 -4.05
N VAL A 171 -5.56 -4.37 -2.73
CA VAL A 171 -6.48 -5.09 -1.83
C VAL A 171 -7.86 -4.44 -1.75
N PHE A 172 -7.97 -3.14 -1.97
CA PHE A 172 -9.22 -2.40 -1.91
C PHE A 172 -10.28 -2.91 -2.89
N GLY A 173 -9.86 -3.52 -3.99
CA GLY A 173 -10.74 -4.19 -4.96
C GLY A 173 -11.37 -5.49 -4.45
N LEU A 174 -10.73 -6.19 -3.49
CA LEU A 174 -11.17 -7.51 -3.02
C LEU A 174 -12.59 -7.53 -2.43
N PRO A 175 -13.02 -6.60 -1.56
CA PRO A 175 -14.40 -6.51 -1.09
C PRO A 175 -15.43 -6.42 -2.21
N PHE A 176 -15.15 -5.67 -3.27
CA PHE A 176 -16.03 -5.53 -4.42
C PHE A 176 -16.06 -6.80 -5.27
N LEU A 177 -14.91 -7.42 -5.51
CA LEU A 177 -14.81 -8.74 -6.14
C LEU A 177 -15.67 -9.76 -5.41
N TRP A 178 -15.48 -9.89 -4.09
CA TRP A 178 -16.26 -10.82 -3.28
C TRP A 178 -17.76 -10.55 -3.42
N LYS A 179 -18.17 -9.29 -3.33
CA LYS A 179 -19.60 -8.93 -3.43
C LYS A 179 -20.19 -9.25 -4.80
N GLY A 180 -19.46 -9.01 -5.87
CA GLY A 180 -19.88 -9.36 -7.24
C GLY A 180 -20.04 -10.86 -7.42
N VAL A 181 -19.04 -11.65 -6.99
CA VAL A 181 -19.08 -13.11 -7.05
C VAL A 181 -20.18 -13.68 -6.16
N PHE A 182 -20.34 -13.14 -4.95
CA PHE A 182 -21.41 -13.55 -4.02
C PHE A 182 -22.81 -13.41 -4.64
N LYS A 183 -23.08 -12.28 -5.30
CA LYS A 183 -24.38 -12.04 -5.95
C LYS A 183 -24.67 -13.03 -7.07
N ARG A 184 -23.65 -13.52 -7.77
CA ARG A 184 -23.82 -14.38 -8.96
C ARG A 184 -23.72 -15.86 -8.65
N TRP A 185 -22.81 -16.27 -7.76
CA TRP A 185 -22.44 -17.67 -7.52
C TRP A 185 -22.51 -18.10 -6.05
N GLY A 186 -22.95 -17.25 -5.18
CA GLY A 186 -23.12 -17.55 -3.76
C GLY A 186 -21.85 -17.47 -2.92
N GLU A 187 -22.02 -17.75 -1.63
CA GLU A 187 -21.00 -17.47 -0.59
C GLU A 187 -19.73 -18.32 -0.73
N LYS A 188 -19.88 -19.63 -1.01
CA LYS A 188 -18.74 -20.55 -1.12
C LYS A 188 -17.79 -20.11 -2.23
N THR A 189 -18.32 -19.87 -3.43
CA THR A 189 -17.53 -19.41 -4.59
C THR A 189 -16.89 -18.06 -4.32
N ALA A 190 -17.60 -17.14 -3.70
CA ALA A 190 -17.06 -15.82 -3.36
C ALA A 190 -15.90 -15.92 -2.36
N ASN A 191 -15.99 -16.79 -1.37
CA ASN A 191 -14.89 -17.00 -0.42
C ASN A 191 -13.65 -17.61 -1.10
N VAL A 192 -13.83 -18.57 -2.00
CA VAL A 192 -12.72 -19.14 -2.79
C VAL A 192 -12.07 -18.06 -3.65
N ALA A 193 -12.88 -17.28 -4.40
CA ALA A 193 -12.36 -16.18 -5.22
C ALA A 193 -11.58 -15.14 -4.40
N ALA A 194 -12.06 -14.81 -3.19
CA ALA A 194 -11.36 -13.89 -2.31
C ALA A 194 -10.00 -14.42 -1.84
N TRP A 195 -9.90 -15.71 -1.53
CA TRP A 195 -8.63 -16.33 -1.13
C TRP A 195 -7.66 -16.51 -2.28
N ILE A 196 -8.14 -16.87 -3.48
CA ILE A 196 -7.30 -16.90 -4.69
C ILE A 196 -6.71 -15.52 -4.97
N TYR A 197 -7.51 -14.46 -4.83
CA TYR A 197 -7.02 -13.09 -5.01
C TYR A 197 -6.06 -12.64 -3.91
N ALA A 198 -6.22 -13.14 -2.70
CA ALA A 198 -5.42 -12.77 -1.54
C ALA A 198 -3.97 -13.32 -1.60
N LEU A 199 -3.78 -14.44 -2.26
CA LEU A 199 -2.48 -15.11 -2.46
C LEU A 199 -1.72 -14.53 -3.66
#